data_193a13ffd800447ed2ac8c71a3c8f1bd
#
_entry.id   193a13ffd800447ed2ac8c71a3c8f1bd
#
_cell.length_a   1.000
_cell.length_b   1.000
_cell.length_c   1.000
_cell.angle_alpha   90.00
_cell.angle_beta   90.00
_cell.angle_gamma   90.00
#
_symmetry.space_group_name_H-M   'P 1'
#
loop_
_entity.id
_entity.type
_entity.pdbx_description
1 polymer ?
#
loop_
_entity_poly.entity_id
_entity_poly.type
_entity_poly.pdbx_seq_one_letter_code
_entity_poly.pdbx_strand_id
1 'polypeptide(L)'
;FDERYDLVVIGAGISGLAAAWFYRREKPNARILLLEANDDFGGHAQRNEFEVDGRKLIGYGGSEALQSPHSLYSREALGLLRALGVDIDRFDTAFDRTLYPGLGLSRGILFKREHFGVDRLVTGDPTRMVADDIPPDRMNARPIAAFVADFPVSDTAKRQLVELYTSRRDPL
;
A
#
# COMPACT_ATOMS: atom_id res chain seq x y z
N PHE A 1 -14.51 39.24 17.15
CA PHE A 1 -14.63 38.69 15.80
C PHE A 1 -15.67 37.58 15.84
N ASP A 2 -16.85 37.84 15.20
CA ASP A 2 -17.92 36.83 15.14
C ASP A 2 -17.82 36.07 13.81
N GLU A 3 -16.71 35.35 13.60
CA GLU A 3 -16.56 34.53 12.43
C GLU A 3 -17.29 33.19 12.64
N ARG A 4 -18.21 32.86 11.75
CA ARG A 4 -18.96 31.61 11.78
C ARG A 4 -18.54 30.74 10.61
N TYR A 5 -18.33 29.47 10.92
CA TYR A 5 -17.98 28.43 9.95
C TYR A 5 -18.97 27.28 10.04
N ASP A 6 -19.28 26.67 8.89
CA ASP A 6 -20.14 25.49 8.81
C ASP A 6 -19.39 24.22 9.22
N LEU A 7 -18.07 24.22 9.03
CA LEU A 7 -17.18 23.14 9.44
C LEU A 7 -15.84 23.71 9.89
N VAL A 8 -15.34 23.21 11.01
CA VAL A 8 -13.96 23.45 11.47
C VAL A 8 -13.23 22.12 11.48
N VAL A 9 -12.12 22.04 10.75
CA VAL A 9 -11.25 20.87 10.67
C VAL A 9 -9.95 21.19 11.40
N ILE A 10 -9.57 20.35 12.35
CA ILE A 10 -8.32 20.47 13.09
C ILE A 10 -7.33 19.44 12.56
N GLY A 11 -6.22 19.93 12.00
CA GLY A 11 -5.20 19.15 11.32
C GLY A 11 -5.41 19.08 9.80
N ALA A 12 -4.41 19.52 9.05
CA ALA A 12 -4.40 19.54 7.60
C ALA A 12 -3.59 18.37 7.00
N GLY A 13 -3.61 17.21 7.65
CA GLY A 13 -3.18 15.95 7.08
C GLY A 13 -4.20 15.38 6.08
N ILE A 14 -3.91 14.22 5.50
CA ILE A 14 -4.77 13.56 4.49
C ILE A 14 -6.23 13.46 4.96
N SER A 15 -6.45 13.04 6.21
CA SER A 15 -7.80 12.87 6.75
C SER A 15 -8.56 14.19 6.84
N GLY A 16 -7.93 15.25 7.35
CA GLY A 16 -8.56 16.56 7.48
C GLY A 16 -8.85 17.20 6.12
N LEU A 17 -7.89 17.11 5.19
CA LEU A 17 -8.09 17.60 3.82
C LEU A 17 -9.19 16.83 3.09
N ALA A 18 -9.24 15.51 3.23
CA ALA A 18 -10.31 14.69 2.67
C ALA A 18 -11.68 15.03 3.28
N ALA A 19 -11.76 15.21 4.60
CA ALA A 19 -13.01 15.60 5.27
C ALA A 19 -13.53 16.94 4.74
N ALA A 20 -12.66 17.94 4.62
CA ALA A 20 -13.01 19.23 4.05
C ALA A 20 -13.48 19.12 2.59
N TRP A 21 -12.81 18.30 1.79
CA TRP A 21 -13.14 18.09 0.39
C TRP A 21 -14.50 17.40 0.21
N PHE A 22 -14.77 16.31 0.94
CA PHE A 22 -16.06 15.62 0.88
C PHE A 22 -17.20 16.50 1.39
N TYR A 23 -17.00 17.23 2.48
CA TYR A 23 -18.00 18.18 2.99
C TYR A 23 -18.31 19.27 1.97
N ARG A 24 -17.29 19.83 1.31
CA ARG A 24 -17.46 20.83 0.25
C ARG A 24 -18.25 20.30 -0.94
N ARG A 25 -18.07 19.04 -1.31
CA ARG A 25 -18.85 18.41 -2.39
C ARG A 25 -20.33 18.32 -2.06
N GLU A 26 -20.68 18.01 -0.82
CA GLU A 26 -22.07 17.94 -0.38
C GLU A 26 -22.67 19.33 -0.17
N LYS A 27 -21.87 20.27 0.28
CA LYS A 27 -22.27 21.65 0.60
C LYS A 27 -21.34 22.66 -0.09
N PRO A 28 -21.55 22.95 -1.36
CA PRO A 28 -20.62 23.77 -2.17
C PRO A 28 -20.37 25.16 -1.62
N ASN A 29 -21.33 25.75 -0.93
CA ASN A 29 -21.26 27.13 -0.39
C ASN A 29 -20.81 27.16 1.09
N ALA A 30 -20.47 26.02 1.68
CA ALA A 30 -20.07 25.97 3.07
C ALA A 30 -18.79 26.77 3.34
N ARG A 31 -18.76 27.47 4.46
CA ARG A 31 -17.54 28.11 4.98
C ARG A 31 -16.79 27.07 5.81
N ILE A 32 -15.61 26.69 5.35
CA ILE A 32 -14.78 25.69 6.01
C ILE A 32 -13.53 26.38 6.54
N LEU A 33 -13.27 26.22 7.83
CA LEU A 33 -12.01 26.60 8.46
C LEU A 33 -11.15 25.35 8.66
N LEU A 34 -9.93 25.41 8.23
CA LEU A 34 -8.93 24.35 8.40
C LEU A 34 -7.79 24.92 9.21
N LEU A 35 -7.53 24.31 10.38
CA LEU A 35 -6.49 24.73 11.32
C LEU A 35 -5.36 23.70 11.28
N GLU A 36 -4.14 24.17 11.07
CA GLU A 36 -2.93 23.36 11.09
C GLU A 36 -1.94 23.96 12.10
N ALA A 37 -1.27 23.11 12.86
CA ALA A 37 -0.30 23.51 13.88
C ALA A 37 1.11 23.72 13.32
N ASN A 38 1.40 23.12 12.16
CA ASN A 38 2.68 23.27 11.46
C ASN A 38 2.61 24.40 10.44
N ASP A 39 3.79 24.75 9.90
CA ASP A 39 3.93 25.83 8.91
C ASP A 39 3.30 25.51 7.57
N ASP A 40 3.06 24.21 7.28
CA ASP A 40 2.51 23.75 6.01
C ASP A 40 1.55 22.56 6.23
N PHE A 41 0.68 22.32 5.26
CA PHE A 41 -0.28 21.23 5.26
C PHE A 41 0.36 19.92 4.75
N GLY A 42 -0.36 18.81 4.89
CA GLY A 42 0.06 17.49 4.42
C GLY A 42 0.27 16.49 5.55
N GLY A 43 0.57 16.96 6.76
CA GLY A 43 0.80 16.10 7.92
C GLY A 43 1.89 15.08 7.64
N HIS A 44 1.59 13.79 7.81
CA HIS A 44 2.55 12.71 7.53
C HIS A 44 2.99 12.59 6.06
N ALA A 45 2.18 13.09 5.14
CA ALA A 45 2.47 13.09 3.71
C ALA A 45 3.07 14.41 3.20
N GLN A 46 3.48 15.29 4.10
CA GLN A 46 4.10 16.56 3.74
C GLN A 46 5.34 16.33 2.87
N ARG A 47 5.44 17.07 1.78
CA ARG A 47 6.55 17.01 0.84
C ARG A 47 7.78 17.71 1.43
N ASN A 48 8.94 17.05 1.40
CA ASN A 48 10.22 17.65 1.73
C ASN A 48 10.89 18.21 0.47
N GLU A 49 11.29 19.46 0.52
CA GLU A 49 12.05 20.09 -0.56
C GLU A 49 13.46 20.43 -0.08
N PHE A 50 14.44 20.06 -0.89
CA PHE A 50 15.85 20.33 -0.64
C PHE A 50 16.44 21.08 -1.84
N GLU A 51 17.35 22.00 -1.57
CA GLU A 51 18.11 22.66 -2.62
C GLU A 51 19.57 22.21 -2.53
N VAL A 52 20.09 21.61 -3.62
CA VAL A 52 21.46 21.14 -3.73
C VAL A 52 22.02 21.62 -5.07
N ASP A 53 23.11 22.42 -5.03
CA ASP A 53 23.77 22.96 -6.21
C ASP A 53 22.80 23.64 -7.20
N GLY A 54 21.86 24.43 -6.69
CA GLY A 54 20.83 25.13 -7.48
C GLY A 54 19.76 24.22 -8.09
N ARG A 55 19.69 22.97 -7.67
CA ARG A 55 18.65 22.02 -8.06
C ARG A 55 17.69 21.74 -6.92
N LYS A 56 16.40 21.87 -7.21
CA LYS A 56 15.36 21.46 -6.25
C LYS A 56 15.21 19.93 -6.32
N LEU A 57 15.41 19.28 -5.18
CA LEU A 57 15.15 17.87 -4.96
C LEU A 57 13.90 17.74 -4.10
N ILE A 58 13.03 16.79 -4.45
CA ILE A 58 11.80 16.49 -3.72
C ILE A 58 11.98 15.13 -3.07
N GLY A 59 11.83 15.09 -1.74
CA GLY A 59 11.79 13.87 -0.96
C GLY A 59 10.37 13.55 -0.49
N TYR A 60 10.16 12.31 -0.12
CA TYR A 60 8.92 11.90 0.52
C TYR A 60 8.82 12.52 1.92
N GLY A 61 7.57 12.67 2.40
CA GLY A 61 7.31 12.74 3.83
C GLY A 61 7.37 11.34 4.47
N GLY A 62 6.48 11.05 5.41
CA GLY A 62 6.34 9.71 5.97
C GLY A 62 5.52 8.75 5.09
N SER A 63 4.89 9.26 4.03
CA SER A 63 4.05 8.50 3.10
C SER A 63 4.72 8.46 1.72
N GLU A 64 5.01 7.28 1.20
CA GLU A 64 5.75 7.14 -0.06
C GLU A 64 4.94 6.50 -1.20
N ALA A 65 3.87 5.77 -0.90
CA ALA A 65 3.18 4.97 -1.90
C ALA A 65 1.65 5.02 -1.80
N LEU A 66 1.00 4.96 -2.94
CA LEU A 66 -0.41 4.60 -3.08
C LEU A 66 -0.47 3.11 -3.48
N GLN A 67 -0.68 2.24 -2.50
CA GLN A 67 -0.63 0.80 -2.68
C GLN A 67 -1.88 0.28 -3.36
N SER A 68 -1.74 -0.34 -4.53
CA SER A 68 -2.79 -1.05 -5.28
C SER A 68 -4.16 -0.35 -5.26
N PRO A 69 -4.25 0.88 -5.77
CA PRO A 69 -5.49 1.66 -5.65
C PRO A 69 -6.69 0.94 -6.29
N HIS A 70 -6.51 0.17 -7.37
CA HIS A 70 -7.59 -0.58 -8.02
C HIS A 70 -8.25 -1.62 -7.11
N SER A 71 -7.50 -2.30 -6.26
CA SER A 71 -7.99 -3.43 -5.48
C SER A 71 -8.27 -3.11 -4.01
N LEU A 72 -7.63 -2.06 -3.47
CA LEU A 72 -7.72 -1.75 -2.04
C LEU A 72 -8.60 -0.54 -1.72
N TYR A 73 -8.77 0.39 -2.67
CA TYR A 73 -9.42 1.65 -2.36
C TYR A 73 -10.91 1.60 -2.64
N SER A 74 -11.68 2.24 -1.78
CA SER A 74 -13.11 2.41 -1.98
C SER A 74 -13.40 3.28 -3.22
N ARG A 75 -14.62 3.19 -3.73
CA ARG A 75 -15.07 4.02 -4.85
C ARG A 75 -14.93 5.50 -4.55
N GLU A 76 -15.16 5.91 -3.30
CA GLU A 76 -15.04 7.30 -2.83
C GLU A 76 -13.58 7.75 -2.87
N ALA A 77 -12.65 6.93 -2.36
CA ALA A 77 -11.21 7.22 -2.39
C ALA A 77 -10.67 7.30 -3.82
N LEU A 78 -11.06 6.36 -4.69
CA LEU A 78 -10.73 6.42 -6.12
C LEU A 78 -11.30 7.68 -6.80
N GLY A 79 -12.52 8.07 -6.43
CA GLY A 79 -13.15 9.31 -6.91
C GLY A 79 -12.37 10.55 -6.50
N LEU A 80 -11.85 10.58 -5.27
CA LEU A 80 -10.98 11.66 -4.79
C LEU A 80 -9.67 11.71 -5.58
N LEU A 81 -8.99 10.58 -5.74
CA LEU A 81 -7.72 10.52 -6.48
C LEU A 81 -7.89 11.01 -7.92
N ARG A 82 -8.94 10.56 -8.61
CA ARG A 82 -9.25 11.04 -9.97
C ARG A 82 -9.54 12.54 -10.01
N ALA A 83 -10.27 13.06 -9.02
CA ALA A 83 -10.56 14.49 -8.93
C ALA A 83 -9.31 15.33 -8.68
N LEU A 84 -8.28 14.75 -8.06
CA LEU A 84 -6.95 15.33 -7.88
C LEU A 84 -6.04 15.18 -9.11
N GLY A 85 -6.53 14.56 -10.19
CA GLY A 85 -5.75 14.34 -11.41
C GLY A 85 -4.80 13.14 -11.35
N VAL A 86 -4.96 12.26 -10.36
CA VAL A 86 -4.19 11.02 -10.29
C VAL A 86 -4.75 10.03 -11.30
N ASP A 87 -3.93 9.66 -12.28
CA ASP A 87 -4.24 8.63 -13.24
C ASP A 87 -3.97 7.26 -12.63
N ILE A 88 -5.04 6.63 -12.17
CA ILE A 88 -4.97 5.33 -11.48
C ILE A 88 -4.45 4.23 -12.40
N ASP A 89 -4.80 4.26 -13.69
CA ASP A 89 -4.46 3.21 -14.64
C ASP A 89 -2.94 3.18 -14.94
N ARG A 90 -2.25 4.31 -14.75
CA ARG A 90 -0.79 4.35 -14.86
C ARG A 90 -0.05 3.52 -13.82
N PHE A 91 -0.67 3.19 -12.70
CA PHE A 91 -0.05 2.32 -11.69
C PHE A 91 0.22 0.90 -12.24
N ASP A 92 -0.49 0.50 -13.29
CA ASP A 92 -0.28 -0.80 -13.94
C ASP A 92 0.98 -0.83 -14.83
N THR A 93 1.44 0.32 -15.30
CA THR A 93 2.52 0.45 -16.27
C THR A 93 3.67 1.36 -15.84
N ALA A 94 3.54 2.05 -14.70
CA ALA A 94 4.51 3.05 -14.26
C ALA A 94 5.86 2.47 -13.82
N PHE A 95 5.91 1.17 -13.50
CA PHE A 95 7.13 0.47 -13.11
C PHE A 95 7.19 -0.92 -13.75
N ASP A 96 8.40 -1.43 -13.92
CA ASP A 96 8.62 -2.75 -14.53
C ASP A 96 8.29 -3.87 -13.53
N ARG A 97 7.10 -4.45 -13.65
CA ARG A 97 6.63 -5.57 -12.84
C ARG A 97 7.35 -6.87 -13.14
N THR A 98 8.06 -6.94 -14.25
CA THR A 98 8.78 -8.14 -14.70
C THR A 98 10.27 -8.11 -14.36
N LEU A 99 10.78 -7.02 -13.79
CA LEU A 99 12.20 -6.85 -13.50
C LEU A 99 12.77 -8.03 -12.67
N TYR A 100 12.23 -8.27 -11.49
CA TYR A 100 12.73 -9.34 -10.63
C TYR A 100 12.45 -10.74 -11.18
N PRO A 101 11.23 -11.06 -11.66
CA PRO A 101 10.99 -12.34 -12.32
C PRO A 101 11.86 -12.58 -13.56
N GLY A 102 12.12 -11.53 -14.36
CA GLY A 102 12.99 -11.60 -15.54
C GLY A 102 14.45 -11.90 -15.21
N LEU A 103 14.89 -11.58 -13.99
CA LEU A 103 16.22 -11.96 -13.46
C LEU A 103 16.23 -13.36 -12.82
N GLY A 104 15.19 -14.15 -12.95
CA GLY A 104 15.06 -15.47 -12.34
C GLY A 104 14.79 -15.40 -10.81
N LEU A 105 14.49 -14.23 -10.29
CA LEU A 105 14.21 -14.05 -8.87
C LEU A 105 12.74 -14.36 -8.56
N SER A 106 12.49 -14.77 -7.32
CA SER A 106 11.16 -14.96 -6.76
C SER A 106 11.10 -14.44 -5.33
N ARG A 107 9.89 -14.25 -4.82
CA ARG A 107 9.74 -14.05 -3.37
C ARG A 107 10.07 -15.31 -2.62
N GLY A 108 10.43 -15.15 -1.36
CA GLY A 108 10.72 -16.26 -0.48
C GLY A 108 10.55 -15.92 0.99
N ILE A 109 10.57 -16.94 1.83
CA ILE A 109 10.49 -16.81 3.28
C ILE A 109 11.81 -17.29 3.89
N LEU A 110 12.41 -16.41 4.70
CA LEU A 110 13.58 -16.77 5.49
C LEU A 110 13.13 -17.26 6.88
N PHE A 111 13.34 -18.55 7.14
CA PHE A 111 13.18 -19.17 8.45
C PHE A 111 14.50 -19.03 9.22
N LYS A 112 14.45 -18.38 10.37
CA LYS A 112 15.63 -18.14 11.20
C LYS A 112 15.81 -19.25 12.22
N ARG A 113 17.06 -19.63 12.47
CA ARG A 113 17.46 -20.67 13.44
C ARG A 113 16.91 -20.42 14.83
N GLU A 114 16.82 -19.17 15.25
CA GLU A 114 16.30 -18.78 16.56
C GLU A 114 14.89 -19.31 16.83
N HIS A 115 14.06 -19.42 15.78
CA HIS A 115 12.66 -19.83 15.90
C HIS A 115 12.37 -21.21 15.32
N PHE A 116 13.17 -21.64 14.34
CA PHE A 116 12.92 -22.87 13.56
C PHE A 116 14.04 -23.91 13.68
N GLY A 117 15.07 -23.64 14.50
CA GLY A 117 16.20 -24.55 14.68
C GLY A 117 17.17 -24.60 13.49
N VAL A 118 16.86 -23.95 12.38
CA VAL A 118 17.68 -23.92 11.15
C VAL A 118 17.48 -22.59 10.41
N ASP A 119 18.55 -22.08 9.79
CA ASP A 119 18.43 -20.99 8.83
C ASP A 119 18.11 -21.61 7.46
N ARG A 120 16.94 -21.30 6.93
CA ARG A 120 16.48 -21.81 5.63
C ARG A 120 15.74 -20.74 4.85
N LEU A 121 16.21 -20.45 3.64
CA LEU A 121 15.47 -19.64 2.67
C LEU A 121 14.66 -20.58 1.77
N VAL A 122 13.35 -20.42 1.76
CA VAL A 122 12.45 -21.12 0.84
C VAL A 122 11.94 -20.12 -0.19
N THR A 123 12.28 -20.34 -1.45
CA THR A 123 11.96 -19.45 -2.58
C THR A 123 10.77 -19.97 -3.39
N GLY A 124 10.22 -19.13 -4.25
CA GLY A 124 9.08 -19.47 -5.10
C GLY A 124 7.74 -19.32 -4.38
N ASP A 125 7.61 -18.34 -3.50
CA ASP A 125 6.37 -18.05 -2.78
C ASP A 125 5.23 -17.72 -3.76
N PRO A 126 4.15 -18.54 -3.81
CA PRO A 126 3.00 -18.30 -4.68
C PRO A 126 1.96 -17.37 -4.05
N THR A 127 2.13 -16.99 -2.79
CA THR A 127 1.12 -16.18 -2.10
C THR A 127 1.06 -14.78 -2.69
N ARG A 128 -0.15 -14.32 -2.94
CA ARG A 128 -0.40 -13.00 -3.49
C ARG A 128 -0.41 -11.98 -2.37
N MET A 129 0.46 -10.98 -2.43
CA MET A 129 0.19 -9.74 -1.73
C MET A 129 -0.87 -8.98 -2.54
N VAL A 130 -1.80 -8.32 -1.86
CA VAL A 130 -2.85 -7.52 -2.51
C VAL A 130 -2.25 -6.43 -3.42
N ALA A 131 -1.02 -6.02 -3.11
CA ALA A 131 -0.24 -5.06 -3.91
C ALA A 131 0.35 -5.64 -5.21
N ASP A 132 0.38 -6.97 -5.36
CA ASP A 132 1.03 -7.61 -6.50
C ASP A 132 -0.01 -8.07 -7.51
N ASP A 133 -0.27 -7.29 -8.53
CA ASP A 133 -1.09 -7.68 -9.67
C ASP A 133 -0.32 -8.57 -10.68
N ILE A 134 0.84 -9.08 -10.30
CA ILE A 134 1.63 -9.99 -11.11
C ILE A 134 1.03 -11.40 -10.99
N PRO A 135 0.66 -12.04 -12.09
CA PRO A 135 0.20 -13.42 -12.07
C PRO A 135 1.27 -14.38 -11.50
N PRO A 136 0.88 -15.42 -10.71
CA PRO A 136 1.82 -16.34 -10.10
C PRO A 136 2.80 -17.01 -11.06
N ASP A 137 2.36 -17.34 -12.28
CA ASP A 137 3.18 -17.92 -13.35
C ASP A 137 4.31 -16.99 -13.83
N ARG A 138 4.17 -15.68 -13.62
CA ARG A 138 5.19 -14.69 -13.94
C ARG A 138 6.07 -14.28 -12.76
N MET A 139 5.81 -14.82 -11.58
CA MET A 139 6.56 -14.53 -10.35
C MET A 139 7.65 -15.55 -10.06
N ASN A 140 7.92 -16.51 -10.93
CA ASN A 140 8.74 -17.71 -10.67
C ASN A 140 8.24 -18.46 -9.43
N ALA A 141 6.93 -18.48 -9.24
CA ALA A 141 6.28 -19.10 -8.10
C ALA A 141 6.17 -20.62 -8.26
N ARG A 142 6.23 -21.31 -7.13
CA ARG A 142 6.02 -22.76 -7.06
C ARG A 142 4.55 -23.06 -6.70
N PRO A 143 4.03 -24.27 -7.03
CA PRO A 143 2.76 -24.70 -6.47
C PRO A 143 2.80 -24.64 -4.94
N ILE A 144 1.70 -24.21 -4.30
CA ILE A 144 1.67 -23.97 -2.84
C ILE A 144 2.11 -25.18 -2.02
N ALA A 145 1.69 -26.38 -2.40
CA ALA A 145 2.08 -27.61 -1.70
C ALA A 145 3.59 -27.85 -1.79
N ALA A 146 4.21 -27.62 -2.94
CA ALA A 146 5.65 -27.76 -3.14
C ALA A 146 6.44 -26.68 -2.40
N PHE A 147 5.91 -25.46 -2.30
CA PHE A 147 6.53 -24.39 -1.54
C PHE A 147 6.51 -24.68 -0.03
N VAL A 148 5.35 -25.07 0.51
CA VAL A 148 5.18 -25.38 1.93
C VAL A 148 5.93 -26.67 2.34
N ALA A 149 6.15 -27.61 1.40
CA ALA A 149 6.87 -28.85 1.69
C ALA A 149 8.29 -28.59 2.24
N ASP A 150 8.93 -27.51 1.81
CA ASP A 150 10.30 -27.16 2.24
C ASP A 150 10.35 -26.36 3.56
N PHE A 151 9.23 -26.04 4.18
CA PHE A 151 9.21 -25.31 5.45
C PHE A 151 9.76 -26.16 6.59
N PRO A 152 10.57 -25.61 7.49
CA PRO A 152 11.10 -26.30 8.65
C PRO A 152 10.07 -26.36 9.80
N VAL A 153 8.89 -26.88 9.51
CA VAL A 153 7.79 -27.05 10.46
C VAL A 153 7.26 -28.49 10.40
N SER A 154 6.41 -28.88 11.35
CA SER A 154 5.84 -30.23 11.39
C SER A 154 4.96 -30.53 10.17
N ASP A 155 4.84 -31.80 9.80
CA ASP A 155 3.99 -32.22 8.68
C ASP A 155 2.50 -31.84 8.90
N THR A 156 2.07 -31.81 10.15
CA THR A 156 0.71 -31.34 10.48
C THR A 156 0.56 -29.86 10.16
N ALA A 157 1.52 -29.02 10.56
CA ALA A 157 1.49 -27.60 10.22
C ALA A 157 1.55 -27.36 8.71
N LYS A 158 2.36 -28.13 7.98
CA LYS A 158 2.40 -28.05 6.51
C LYS A 158 1.05 -28.34 5.89
N ARG A 159 0.37 -29.40 6.32
CA ARG A 159 -0.97 -29.73 5.81
C ARG A 159 -1.98 -28.62 6.10
N GLN A 160 -1.99 -28.08 7.33
CA GLN A 160 -2.87 -26.99 7.72
C GLN A 160 -2.61 -25.71 6.92
N LEU A 161 -1.35 -25.37 6.65
CA LEU A 161 -0.99 -24.22 5.81
C LEU A 161 -1.47 -24.39 4.36
N VAL A 162 -1.27 -25.59 3.77
CA VAL A 162 -1.78 -25.85 2.41
C VAL A 162 -3.30 -25.75 2.38
N GLU A 163 -4.00 -26.31 3.37
CA GLU A 163 -5.46 -26.22 3.48
C GLU A 163 -5.92 -24.75 3.60
N LEU A 164 -5.27 -23.96 4.46
CA LEU A 164 -5.58 -22.53 4.63
C LEU A 164 -5.43 -21.76 3.32
N TYR A 165 -4.32 -21.94 2.62
CA TYR A 165 -4.06 -21.21 1.36
C TYR A 165 -4.90 -21.70 0.18
N THR A 166 -5.44 -22.90 0.23
CA THR A 166 -6.30 -23.45 -0.83
C THR A 166 -7.79 -23.37 -0.51
N SER A 167 -8.13 -23.07 0.74
CA SER A 167 -9.53 -22.90 1.17
C SER A 167 -10.19 -21.73 0.43
N ARG A 168 -11.40 -21.96 -0.03
CA ARG A 168 -12.29 -20.91 -0.56
C ARG A 168 -13.19 -20.30 0.52
N ARG A 169 -13.11 -20.81 1.74
CA ARG A 169 -13.90 -20.28 2.88
C ARG A 169 -13.09 -19.20 3.56
N ASP A 170 -13.75 -18.08 3.82
CA ASP A 170 -13.21 -17.08 4.72
C ASP A 170 -13.11 -17.72 6.12
N PRO A 171 -11.93 -17.77 6.75
CA PRO A 171 -11.77 -18.37 8.06
C PRO A 171 -12.30 -17.46 9.19
N LEU A 172 -12.67 -16.23 8.92
CA LEU A 172 -13.25 -15.24 9.81
C LEU A 172 -14.74 -15.10 9.52
#